data_c728e8d03a7cee897f51c996a7f6a883
#
_entry.id   c728e8d03a7cee897f51c996a7f6a883
#
_cell.length_a   1.000
_cell.length_b   1.000
_cell.length_c   1.000
_cell.angle_alpha   90.00
_cell.angle_beta   90.00
_cell.angle_gamma   90.00
#
_symmetry.space_group_name_H-M   'P 1'
#
loop_
_entity.id
_entity.type
_entity.pdbx_description
1 polymer ?
#
loop_
_entity_poly.entity_id
_entity_poly.type
_entity_poly.pdbx_seq_one_letter_code
_entity_poly.pdbx_strand_id
1 'polypeptide(L)'
;MYRIMIIEDNEKIRNELCDFLGKNGYEALGPDDFEHTLDIIHKEQPDLLLLDLNLPVVDGHFICREVRKSSDMPIIIVTSRDSDMDELISMNLGADDFVTKPYNLQILLARIARVLQRTYEHASSNILTIHDIALDISKSTLTWKGNSIDLTKNELRIMHCLFQNKNKIVSRNKLMQHMWDCDLFVDDNTLTVNINRLRKKLEYLRLDDLIQTKRGMGYIIYED
;
A
#
# COMPACT_ATOMS: atom_id res chain seq x y z
N MET A 1 15.58 6.38 7.41
CA MET A 1 16.19 6.53 6.08
C MET A 1 15.95 5.21 5.37
N TYR A 2 15.32 5.20 4.20
CA TYR A 2 15.03 3.95 3.49
C TYR A 2 16.28 3.43 2.79
N ARG A 3 16.45 2.11 2.84
CA ARG A 3 17.53 1.37 2.18
C ARG A 3 17.02 0.78 0.86
N ILE A 4 17.65 1.15 -0.26
CA ILE A 4 17.29 0.70 -1.61
C ILE A 4 18.39 -0.18 -2.16
N MET A 5 18.06 -1.42 -2.53
CA MET A 5 19.01 -2.30 -3.19
C MET A 5 18.81 -2.28 -4.70
N ILE A 6 19.90 -2.22 -5.45
CA ILE A 6 19.93 -2.12 -6.91
C ILE A 6 20.62 -3.35 -7.47
N ILE A 7 19.87 -4.21 -8.15
CA ILE A 7 20.40 -5.38 -8.86
C ILE A 7 20.43 -5.05 -10.35
N GLU A 8 21.59 -4.68 -10.81
CA GLU A 8 21.88 -4.19 -12.16
C GLU A 8 23.28 -4.68 -12.55
N ASP A 9 23.43 -5.37 -13.68
CA ASP A 9 24.70 -5.92 -14.13
C ASP A 9 25.66 -4.86 -14.71
N ASN A 10 25.11 -3.81 -15.30
CA ASN A 10 25.92 -2.71 -15.80
C ASN A 10 26.44 -1.85 -14.63
N GLU A 11 27.75 -2.02 -14.33
CA GLU A 11 28.42 -1.32 -13.23
C GLU A 11 28.25 0.20 -13.28
N LYS A 12 28.31 0.81 -14.48
CA LYS A 12 28.16 2.25 -14.66
C LYS A 12 26.74 2.72 -14.26
N ILE A 13 25.71 2.01 -14.72
CA ILE A 13 24.32 2.33 -14.38
C ILE A 13 24.07 2.11 -12.90
N ARG A 14 24.57 1.01 -12.35
CA ARG A 14 24.45 0.68 -10.92
C ARG A 14 25.07 1.76 -10.04
N ASN A 15 26.30 2.17 -10.33
CA ASN A 15 27.00 3.23 -9.58
C ASN A 15 26.29 4.58 -9.72
N GLU A 16 25.85 4.96 -10.93
CA GLU A 16 25.09 6.19 -11.17
C GLU A 16 23.79 6.23 -10.36
N LEU A 17 23.06 5.11 -10.30
CA LEU A 17 21.84 4.99 -9.48
C LEU A 17 22.16 5.08 -7.98
N CYS A 18 23.21 4.41 -7.50
CA CYS A 18 23.62 4.51 -6.10
C CYS A 18 23.96 5.95 -5.71
N ASP A 19 24.77 6.63 -6.52
CA ASP A 19 25.14 8.04 -6.27
C ASP A 19 23.92 8.96 -6.31
N PHE A 20 23.04 8.77 -7.28
CA PHE A 20 21.85 9.58 -7.44
C PHE A 20 20.88 9.40 -6.26
N LEU A 21 20.60 8.16 -5.86
CA LEU A 21 19.73 7.87 -4.71
C LEU A 21 20.33 8.34 -3.40
N GLY A 22 21.66 8.18 -3.21
CA GLY A 22 22.38 8.71 -2.04
C GLY A 22 22.22 10.23 -1.90
N LYS A 23 22.35 10.99 -3.01
CA LYS A 23 22.11 12.44 -3.02
C LYS A 23 20.66 12.85 -2.72
N ASN A 24 19.71 11.95 -2.91
CA ASN A 24 18.29 12.19 -2.65
C ASN A 24 17.80 11.60 -1.30
N GLY A 25 18.72 11.26 -0.40
CA GLY A 25 18.38 10.92 1.00
C GLY A 25 18.05 9.44 1.22
N TYR A 26 18.44 8.55 0.33
CA TYR A 26 18.33 7.09 0.48
C TYR A 26 19.69 6.46 0.81
N GLU A 27 19.66 5.32 1.49
CA GLU A 27 20.82 4.43 1.57
C GLU A 27 20.78 3.48 0.38
N ALA A 28 21.73 3.57 -0.55
CA ALA A 28 21.72 2.78 -1.77
C ALA A 28 22.78 1.68 -1.72
N LEU A 29 22.39 0.44 -2.04
CA LEU A 29 23.24 -0.74 -2.08
C LEU A 29 23.25 -1.29 -3.50
N GLY A 30 24.42 -1.47 -4.10
CA GLY A 30 24.59 -2.03 -5.45
C GLY A 30 25.52 -3.23 -5.42
N PRO A 31 25.08 -4.43 -5.00
CA PRO A 31 25.92 -5.62 -5.01
C PRO A 31 26.31 -6.04 -6.44
N ASP A 32 27.46 -6.67 -6.58
CA ASP A 32 28.01 -7.21 -7.83
C ASP A 32 28.06 -8.74 -7.86
N ASP A 33 27.70 -9.40 -6.76
CA ASP A 33 27.57 -10.85 -6.66
C ASP A 33 26.15 -11.29 -7.05
N PHE A 34 25.99 -11.66 -8.31
CA PHE A 34 24.68 -12.07 -8.85
C PHE A 34 24.34 -13.53 -8.54
N GLU A 35 25.31 -14.37 -8.18
CA GLU A 35 25.08 -15.75 -7.80
C GLU A 35 24.37 -15.87 -6.44
N HIS A 36 24.72 -14.99 -5.51
CA HIS A 36 24.18 -14.99 -4.15
C HIS A 36 23.16 -13.85 -3.90
N THR A 37 22.51 -13.35 -4.96
CA THR A 37 21.58 -12.21 -4.87
C THR A 37 20.50 -12.39 -3.79
N LEU A 38 19.88 -13.58 -3.70
CA LEU A 38 18.83 -13.84 -2.71
C LEU A 38 19.38 -13.82 -1.27
N ASP A 39 20.58 -14.35 -1.05
CA ASP A 39 21.22 -14.35 0.26
C ASP A 39 21.58 -12.92 0.69
N ILE A 40 22.04 -12.08 -0.25
CA ILE A 40 22.35 -10.68 -0.01
C ILE A 40 21.06 -9.91 0.34
N ILE A 41 19.98 -10.12 -0.40
CA ILE A 41 18.67 -9.50 -0.09
C ILE A 41 18.20 -9.89 1.31
N HIS A 42 18.30 -11.18 1.66
CA HIS A 42 17.92 -11.66 3.00
C HIS A 42 18.80 -11.10 4.11
N LYS A 43 20.10 -10.94 3.87
CA LYS A 43 21.05 -10.40 4.86
C LYS A 43 20.85 -8.90 5.08
N GLU A 44 20.77 -8.13 3.99
CA GLU A 44 20.76 -6.67 4.04
C GLU A 44 19.36 -6.09 4.34
N GLN A 45 18.29 -6.86 4.15
CA GLN A 45 16.89 -6.46 4.44
C GLN A 45 16.56 -5.07 3.88
N PRO A 46 16.67 -4.82 2.56
CA PRO A 46 16.36 -3.51 1.99
C PRO A 46 14.87 -3.19 2.10
N ASP A 47 14.55 -1.89 2.10
CA ASP A 47 13.17 -1.39 2.09
C ASP A 47 12.55 -1.37 0.68
N LEU A 48 13.37 -1.43 -0.38
CA LEU A 48 12.92 -1.51 -1.77
C LEU A 48 14.02 -2.13 -2.64
N LEU A 49 13.58 -2.93 -3.61
CA LEU A 49 14.44 -3.53 -4.63
C LEU A 49 14.20 -2.87 -5.99
N LEU A 50 15.27 -2.34 -6.60
CA LEU A 50 15.32 -2.04 -8.03
C LEU A 50 15.97 -3.23 -8.71
N LEU A 51 15.28 -3.86 -9.66
CA LEU A 51 15.70 -5.15 -10.22
C LEU A 51 15.68 -5.13 -11.74
N ASP A 52 16.84 -5.33 -12.37
CA ASP A 52 16.87 -5.65 -13.80
C ASP A 52 16.47 -7.11 -14.03
N LEU A 53 15.79 -7.36 -15.15
CA LEU A 53 15.44 -8.70 -15.60
C LEU A 53 16.63 -9.38 -16.30
N ASN A 54 17.48 -8.59 -16.98
CA ASN A 54 18.58 -9.10 -17.78
C ASN A 54 19.87 -9.20 -16.96
N LEU A 55 19.92 -10.17 -16.07
CA LEU A 55 21.13 -10.45 -15.27
C LEU A 55 21.93 -11.61 -15.87
N PRO A 56 23.26 -11.65 -15.69
CA PRO A 56 24.14 -12.63 -16.36
C PRO A 56 23.97 -14.07 -15.86
N VAL A 57 23.53 -14.25 -14.61
CA VAL A 57 23.52 -15.58 -13.94
C VAL A 57 22.10 -16.06 -13.69
N VAL A 58 21.19 -15.17 -13.26
CA VAL A 58 19.83 -15.50 -12.83
C VAL A 58 18.84 -14.53 -13.48
N ASP A 59 17.75 -15.04 -14.02
CA ASP A 59 16.67 -14.18 -14.55
C ASP A 59 16.00 -13.38 -13.42
N GLY A 60 15.83 -12.07 -13.61
CA GLY A 60 15.21 -11.20 -12.62
C GLY A 60 13.79 -11.60 -12.26
N HIS A 61 13.04 -12.21 -13.18
CA HIS A 61 11.71 -12.78 -12.86
C HIS A 61 11.78 -13.88 -11.80
N PHE A 62 12.84 -14.72 -11.84
CA PHE A 62 13.07 -15.72 -10.81
C PHE A 62 13.32 -15.06 -9.45
N ILE A 63 14.19 -14.03 -9.40
CA ILE A 63 14.47 -13.29 -8.16
C ILE A 63 13.18 -12.67 -7.61
N CYS A 64 12.41 -11.98 -8.45
CA CYS A 64 11.15 -11.37 -8.05
C CYS A 64 10.21 -12.40 -7.41
N ARG A 65 10.01 -13.54 -8.05
CA ARG A 65 9.15 -14.63 -7.54
C ARG A 65 9.66 -15.22 -6.21
N GLU A 66 10.97 -15.46 -6.08
CA GLU A 66 11.53 -16.05 -4.85
C GLU A 66 11.44 -15.07 -3.67
N VAL A 67 11.74 -13.78 -3.89
CA VAL A 67 11.57 -12.74 -2.87
C VAL A 67 10.10 -12.68 -2.40
N ARG A 68 9.13 -12.74 -3.31
CA ARG A 68 7.69 -12.68 -2.96
C ARG A 68 7.19 -13.85 -2.13
N LYS A 69 7.88 -14.99 -2.13
CA LYS A 69 7.50 -16.13 -1.26
C LYS A 69 7.67 -15.82 0.24
N SER A 70 8.57 -14.91 0.58
CA SER A 70 8.99 -14.66 1.97
C SER A 70 8.92 -13.18 2.37
N SER A 71 8.64 -12.25 1.45
CA SER A 71 8.68 -10.81 1.73
C SER A 71 7.68 -10.01 0.89
N ASP A 72 7.01 -9.05 1.57
CA ASP A 72 6.18 -8.02 0.95
C ASP A 72 6.98 -6.75 0.61
N MET A 73 8.31 -6.81 0.68
CA MET A 73 9.21 -5.71 0.29
C MET A 73 8.91 -5.27 -1.14
N PRO A 74 8.71 -3.97 -1.42
CA PRO A 74 8.38 -3.50 -2.75
C PRO A 74 9.51 -3.73 -3.76
N ILE A 75 9.12 -4.13 -4.97
CA ILE A 75 10.01 -4.42 -6.09
C ILE A 75 9.60 -3.57 -7.28
N ILE A 76 10.53 -2.75 -7.78
CA ILE A 76 10.39 -2.04 -9.06
C ILE A 76 11.31 -2.71 -10.08
N ILE A 77 10.72 -3.23 -11.15
CA ILE A 77 11.49 -3.75 -12.28
C ILE A 77 12.01 -2.59 -13.12
N VAL A 78 13.30 -2.62 -13.46
CA VAL A 78 13.95 -1.59 -14.28
C VAL A 78 14.74 -2.28 -15.39
N THR A 79 14.20 -2.40 -16.57
CA THR A 79 14.78 -3.27 -17.62
C THR A 79 14.72 -2.67 -19.02
N SER A 80 15.55 -3.20 -19.93
CA SER A 80 15.48 -2.90 -21.38
C SER A 80 14.42 -3.75 -22.12
N ARG A 81 13.81 -4.72 -21.46
CA ARG A 81 12.64 -5.42 -22.03
C ARG A 81 11.44 -4.47 -22.00
N ASP A 82 10.85 -4.22 -23.14
CA ASP A 82 9.79 -3.21 -23.34
C ASP A 82 8.49 -3.81 -23.89
N SER A 83 8.37 -5.15 -23.89
CA SER A 83 7.14 -5.79 -24.34
C SER A 83 6.04 -5.72 -23.26
N ASP A 84 4.79 -5.50 -23.69
CA ASP A 84 3.61 -5.55 -22.81
C ASP A 84 3.54 -6.90 -22.05
N MET A 85 4.08 -7.98 -22.66
CA MET A 85 4.13 -9.30 -22.04
C MET A 85 5.12 -9.36 -20.87
N ASP A 86 6.30 -8.74 -20.98
CA ASP A 86 7.28 -8.70 -19.90
C ASP A 86 6.77 -7.88 -18.71
N GLU A 87 6.08 -6.78 -18.98
CA GLU A 87 5.40 -5.97 -17.95
C GLU A 87 4.31 -6.80 -17.26
N LEU A 88 3.42 -7.43 -18.03
CA LEU A 88 2.34 -8.26 -17.48
C LEU A 88 2.89 -9.44 -16.63
N ILE A 89 3.92 -10.13 -17.09
CA ILE A 89 4.57 -11.21 -16.35
C ILE A 89 5.15 -10.67 -15.05
N SER A 90 5.89 -9.56 -15.08
CA SER A 90 6.51 -8.94 -13.91
C SER A 90 5.47 -8.57 -12.85
N MET A 91 4.36 -7.96 -13.26
CA MET A 91 3.26 -7.58 -12.36
C MET A 91 2.57 -8.82 -11.76
N ASN A 92 2.36 -9.88 -12.54
CA ASN A 92 1.79 -11.14 -12.05
C ASN A 92 2.72 -11.88 -11.09
N LEU A 93 4.03 -11.72 -11.21
CA LEU A 93 5.02 -12.24 -10.28
C LEU A 93 5.15 -11.40 -9.00
N GLY A 94 4.44 -10.29 -8.90
CA GLY A 94 4.34 -9.46 -7.72
C GLY A 94 5.24 -8.23 -7.72
N ALA A 95 5.71 -7.75 -8.87
CA ALA A 95 6.33 -6.44 -8.96
C ALA A 95 5.32 -5.33 -8.62
N ASP A 96 5.79 -4.26 -7.98
CA ASP A 96 4.96 -3.12 -7.58
C ASP A 96 4.92 -2.01 -8.62
N ASP A 97 5.94 -1.95 -9.49
CA ASP A 97 6.02 -1.06 -10.65
C ASP A 97 6.98 -1.63 -11.69
N PHE A 98 6.87 -1.13 -12.94
CA PHE A 98 7.70 -1.53 -14.07
C PHE A 98 8.17 -0.29 -14.82
N VAL A 99 9.48 -0.22 -15.12
CA VAL A 99 10.12 0.95 -15.77
C VAL A 99 11.03 0.44 -16.88
N THR A 100 10.78 0.89 -18.10
CA THR A 100 11.62 0.57 -19.25
C THR A 100 12.82 1.51 -19.37
N LYS A 101 13.98 0.96 -19.73
CA LYS A 101 15.18 1.72 -20.12
C LYS A 101 15.05 2.15 -21.60
N PRO A 102 15.43 3.41 -21.98
CA PRO A 102 16.00 4.44 -21.11
C PRO A 102 14.94 5.20 -20.32
N TYR A 103 15.20 5.54 -19.06
CA TYR A 103 14.28 6.26 -18.17
C TYR A 103 14.89 7.59 -17.68
N ASN A 104 14.02 8.48 -17.24
CA ASN A 104 14.43 9.70 -16.56
C ASN A 104 14.61 9.43 -15.06
N LEU A 105 15.78 9.78 -14.49
CA LEU A 105 16.11 9.56 -13.09
C LEU A 105 15.13 10.24 -12.12
N GLN A 106 14.61 11.43 -12.47
CA GLN A 106 13.63 12.13 -11.61
C GLN A 106 12.27 11.42 -11.61
N ILE A 107 11.88 10.83 -12.76
CA ILE A 107 10.66 10.03 -12.85
C ILE A 107 10.81 8.73 -12.05
N LEU A 108 11.96 8.06 -12.15
CA LEU A 108 12.25 6.87 -11.34
C LEU A 108 12.21 7.20 -9.85
N LEU A 109 12.83 8.33 -9.43
CA LEU A 109 12.79 8.79 -8.04
C LEU A 109 11.36 9.03 -7.54
N ALA A 110 10.51 9.65 -8.34
CA ALA A 110 9.11 9.87 -7.99
C ALA A 110 8.32 8.55 -7.83
N ARG A 111 8.61 7.54 -8.67
CA ARG A 111 8.03 6.20 -8.57
C ARG A 111 8.48 5.48 -7.31
N ILE A 112 9.79 5.52 -7.00
CA ILE A 112 10.36 4.98 -5.77
C ILE A 112 9.67 5.59 -4.55
N ALA A 113 9.60 6.93 -4.47
CA ALA A 113 8.95 7.63 -3.37
C ALA A 113 7.48 7.21 -3.21
N ARG A 114 6.72 7.12 -4.32
CA ARG A 114 5.32 6.69 -4.32
C ARG A 114 5.16 5.25 -3.82
N VAL A 115 6.03 4.34 -4.26
CA VAL A 115 5.97 2.92 -3.86
C VAL A 115 6.31 2.77 -2.39
N LEU A 116 7.39 3.40 -1.90
CA LEU A 116 7.75 3.42 -0.49
C LEU A 116 6.65 4.03 0.39
N GLN A 117 6.08 5.14 -0.05
CA GLN A 117 4.97 5.79 0.64
C GLN A 117 3.76 4.84 0.76
N ARG A 118 3.36 4.20 -0.33
CA ARG A 118 2.25 3.24 -0.32
C ARG A 118 2.53 2.05 0.61
N THR A 119 3.77 1.53 0.63
CA THR A 119 4.11 0.34 1.40
C THR A 119 4.32 0.65 2.89
N TYR A 120 5.02 1.72 3.23
CA TYR A 120 5.47 1.96 4.62
C TYR A 120 4.73 3.10 5.32
N GLU A 121 4.33 4.16 4.63
CA GLU A 121 3.56 5.25 5.25
C GLU A 121 2.09 4.87 5.38
N HIS A 122 1.55 4.05 4.46
CA HIS A 122 0.24 3.45 4.66
C HIS A 122 0.24 2.31 5.69
N ALA A 123 1.37 1.68 6.02
CA ALA A 123 1.44 0.74 7.14
C ALA A 123 1.29 1.45 8.49
N SER A 124 1.81 2.67 8.66
CA SER A 124 1.53 3.53 9.82
C SER A 124 0.21 4.30 9.70
N SER A 125 -0.34 4.47 8.49
CA SER A 125 -1.65 5.08 8.22
C SER A 125 -2.79 4.07 8.10
N ASN A 126 -2.52 2.78 8.19
CA ASN A 126 -3.56 1.74 8.24
C ASN A 126 -4.33 1.74 9.56
N ILE A 127 -3.85 2.46 10.58
CA ILE A 127 -4.59 2.68 11.82
C ILE A 127 -5.02 4.14 11.87
N LEU A 128 -6.30 4.39 11.65
CA LEU A 128 -6.90 5.69 11.88
C LEU A 128 -7.40 5.76 13.31
N THR A 129 -7.13 6.86 14.00
CA THR A 129 -7.54 7.03 15.39
C THR A 129 -8.48 8.22 15.57
N ILE A 130 -9.46 8.05 16.43
CA ILE A 130 -10.31 9.11 16.99
C ILE A 130 -10.35 8.84 18.49
N HIS A 131 -9.71 9.68 19.32
CA HIS A 131 -9.44 9.42 20.74
C HIS A 131 -8.79 8.04 20.92
N ASP A 132 -9.36 7.21 21.80
CA ASP A 132 -8.92 5.84 22.09
C ASP A 132 -9.48 4.80 21.11
N ILE A 133 -10.22 5.22 20.07
CA ILE A 133 -10.79 4.32 19.05
C ILE A 133 -9.79 4.20 17.91
N ALA A 134 -9.34 2.98 17.64
CA ALA A 134 -8.40 2.66 16.55
C ALA A 134 -9.11 1.81 15.48
N LEU A 135 -9.14 2.30 14.25
CA LEU A 135 -9.58 1.56 13.06
C LEU A 135 -8.35 1.02 12.34
N ASP A 136 -8.11 -0.29 12.42
CA ASP A 136 -7.05 -0.97 11.66
C ASP A 136 -7.61 -1.43 10.32
N ILE A 137 -7.21 -0.74 9.25
CA ILE A 137 -7.70 -0.99 7.89
C ILE A 137 -7.18 -2.33 7.37
N SER A 138 -5.93 -2.69 7.71
CA SER A 138 -5.27 -3.91 7.24
C SER A 138 -5.90 -5.16 7.83
N LYS A 139 -6.30 -5.10 9.11
CA LYS A 139 -6.95 -6.18 9.83
C LYS A 139 -8.47 -6.15 9.72
N SER A 140 -9.04 -5.08 9.15
CA SER A 140 -10.49 -4.84 9.13
C SER A 140 -11.11 -4.87 10.53
N THR A 141 -10.44 -4.26 11.52
CA THR A 141 -10.88 -4.26 12.93
C THR A 141 -11.04 -2.85 13.47
N LEU A 142 -12.01 -2.69 14.40
CA LEU A 142 -12.15 -1.51 15.21
C LEU A 142 -11.89 -1.88 16.67
N THR A 143 -10.98 -1.16 17.32
CA THR A 143 -10.57 -1.42 18.70
C THR A 143 -10.85 -0.21 19.57
N TRP A 144 -11.37 -0.43 20.79
CA TRP A 144 -11.57 0.57 21.81
C TRP A 144 -11.36 -0.02 23.21
N LYS A 145 -10.50 0.61 24.01
CA LYS A 145 -10.17 0.19 25.39
C LYS A 145 -9.84 -1.31 25.52
N GLY A 146 -9.07 -1.83 24.56
CA GLY A 146 -8.64 -3.24 24.54
C GLY A 146 -9.66 -4.25 24.01
N ASN A 147 -10.90 -3.85 23.71
CA ASN A 147 -11.87 -4.68 23.02
C ASN A 147 -11.87 -4.41 21.52
N SER A 148 -12.09 -5.44 20.71
CA SER A 148 -12.04 -5.35 19.26
C SER A 148 -13.26 -6.01 18.60
N ILE A 149 -13.71 -5.46 17.48
CA ILE A 149 -14.73 -6.05 16.61
C ILE A 149 -14.22 -6.13 15.19
N ASP A 150 -14.58 -7.22 14.48
CA ASP A 150 -14.31 -7.38 13.06
C ASP A 150 -15.34 -6.65 12.21
N LEU A 151 -14.85 -5.99 11.17
CA LEU A 151 -15.66 -5.27 10.19
C LEU A 151 -15.72 -6.03 8.87
N THR A 152 -16.89 -6.11 8.27
CA THR A 152 -17.02 -6.56 6.87
C THR A 152 -16.41 -5.51 5.94
N LYS A 153 -16.13 -5.87 4.68
CA LYS A 153 -15.58 -4.98 3.66
C LYS A 153 -16.35 -3.66 3.54
N ASN A 154 -17.67 -3.72 3.54
CA ASN A 154 -18.53 -2.53 3.43
C ASN A 154 -18.55 -1.70 4.72
N GLU A 155 -18.58 -2.34 5.88
CA GLU A 155 -18.51 -1.66 7.19
C GLU A 155 -17.16 -0.94 7.35
N LEU A 156 -16.05 -1.60 6.96
CA LEU A 156 -14.73 -1.01 6.96
C LEU A 156 -14.66 0.24 6.06
N ARG A 157 -15.20 0.17 4.84
CA ARG A 157 -15.23 1.29 3.90
C ARG A 157 -16.02 2.48 4.43
N ILE A 158 -17.15 2.22 5.07
CA ILE A 158 -17.95 3.26 5.73
C ILE A 158 -17.15 3.92 6.85
N MET A 159 -16.58 3.10 7.77
CA MET A 159 -15.78 3.61 8.89
C MET A 159 -14.57 4.39 8.41
N HIS A 160 -13.84 3.86 7.42
CA HIS A 160 -12.69 4.54 6.81
C HIS A 160 -13.07 5.93 6.28
N CYS A 161 -14.15 6.01 5.50
CA CYS A 161 -14.64 7.29 4.96
C CYS A 161 -15.03 8.27 6.07
N LEU A 162 -15.70 7.81 7.12
CA LEU A 162 -16.12 8.65 8.25
C LEU A 162 -14.90 9.11 9.09
N PHE A 163 -13.95 8.24 9.37
CA PHE A 163 -12.72 8.58 10.10
C PHE A 163 -11.87 9.61 9.35
N GLN A 164 -11.72 9.48 8.03
CA GLN A 164 -11.03 10.48 7.20
C GLN A 164 -11.73 11.84 7.15
N ASN A 165 -13.03 11.88 7.43
CA ASN A 165 -13.85 13.10 7.40
C ASN A 165 -14.41 13.44 8.79
N LYS A 166 -13.70 13.12 9.87
CA LYS A 166 -14.09 13.45 11.24
C LYS A 166 -14.46 14.93 11.36
N ASN A 167 -15.45 15.22 12.19
CA ASN A 167 -16.02 16.55 12.39
C ASN A 167 -16.70 17.17 11.14
N LYS A 168 -16.88 16.38 10.06
CA LYS A 168 -17.56 16.82 8.84
C LYS A 168 -18.70 15.87 8.48
N ILE A 169 -19.81 16.44 7.98
CA ILE A 169 -20.91 15.63 7.48
C ILE A 169 -20.49 14.97 6.17
N VAL A 170 -20.57 13.64 6.12
CA VAL A 170 -20.35 12.85 4.91
C VAL A 170 -21.71 12.53 4.30
N SER A 171 -21.95 13.00 3.07
CA SER A 171 -23.21 12.75 2.38
C SER A 171 -23.41 11.26 2.06
N ARG A 172 -24.68 10.83 1.95
CA ARG A 172 -25.04 9.47 1.57
C ARG A 172 -24.39 9.07 0.24
N ASN A 173 -24.45 9.96 -0.75
CA ASN A 173 -23.83 9.71 -2.07
C ASN A 173 -22.31 9.49 -1.97
N LYS A 174 -21.59 10.27 -1.14
CA LYS A 174 -20.16 10.09 -0.92
C LYS A 174 -19.84 8.74 -0.27
N LEU A 175 -20.65 8.30 0.71
CA LEU A 175 -20.49 6.98 1.32
C LEU A 175 -20.77 5.85 0.33
N MET A 176 -21.84 5.96 -0.46
CA MET A 176 -22.14 4.97 -1.50
C MET A 176 -21.03 4.88 -2.53
N GLN A 177 -20.48 6.01 -3.00
CA GLN A 177 -19.32 6.03 -3.90
C GLN A 177 -18.09 5.38 -3.28
N HIS A 178 -17.86 5.58 -1.98
CA HIS A 178 -16.71 4.97 -1.28
C HIS A 178 -16.90 3.46 -1.03
N MET A 179 -18.13 2.99 -0.97
CA MET A 179 -18.46 1.56 -0.88
C MET A 179 -18.38 0.84 -2.24
N TRP A 180 -18.38 1.58 -3.35
CA TRP A 180 -18.43 1.03 -4.69
C TRP A 180 -17.13 0.29 -5.05
N ASP A 181 -17.25 -0.99 -5.39
CA ASP A 181 -16.27 -1.74 -6.17
C ASP A 181 -16.77 -1.79 -7.63
N CYS A 182 -15.88 -1.85 -8.59
CA CYS A 182 -16.13 -1.65 -10.03
C CYS A 182 -17.30 -2.44 -10.66
N ASP A 183 -17.94 -3.39 -9.94
CA ASP A 183 -18.93 -4.31 -10.49
C ASP A 183 -20.30 -4.36 -9.79
N LEU A 184 -20.54 -3.60 -8.71
CA LEU A 184 -21.82 -3.67 -7.99
C LEU A 184 -22.37 -2.28 -7.64
N PHE A 185 -23.53 -1.96 -8.20
CA PHE A 185 -24.28 -0.75 -7.85
C PHE A 185 -24.74 -0.80 -6.38
N VAL A 186 -24.26 0.13 -5.54
CA VAL A 186 -24.66 0.25 -4.13
C VAL A 186 -25.82 1.26 -4.06
N ASP A 187 -27.00 0.78 -3.70
CA ASP A 187 -28.19 1.61 -3.50
C ASP A 187 -28.27 2.17 -2.06
N ASP A 188 -29.21 3.10 -1.85
CA ASP A 188 -29.44 3.77 -0.58
C ASP A 188 -29.91 2.80 0.53
N ASN A 189 -30.59 1.71 0.17
CA ASN A 189 -31.03 0.68 1.10
C ASN A 189 -29.81 -0.12 1.61
N THR A 190 -28.89 -0.46 0.73
CA THR A 190 -27.63 -1.14 1.07
C THR A 190 -26.80 -0.33 2.06
N LEU A 191 -26.68 0.98 1.86
CA LEU A 191 -25.99 1.86 2.82
C LEU A 191 -26.72 1.84 4.18
N THR A 192 -28.02 1.98 4.20
CA THR A 192 -28.82 2.01 5.44
C THR A 192 -28.68 0.70 6.23
N VAL A 193 -28.72 -0.45 5.56
CA VAL A 193 -28.54 -1.77 6.19
C VAL A 193 -27.14 -1.90 6.80
N ASN A 194 -26.09 -1.48 6.09
CA ASN A 194 -24.72 -1.55 6.60
C ASN A 194 -24.50 -0.60 7.79
N ILE A 195 -25.04 0.61 7.76
CA ILE A 195 -24.99 1.54 8.91
C ILE A 195 -25.67 0.93 10.14
N ASN A 196 -26.84 0.30 9.98
CA ASN A 196 -27.54 -0.31 11.09
C ASN A 196 -26.81 -1.52 11.66
N ARG A 197 -26.19 -2.35 10.81
CA ARG A 197 -25.34 -3.48 11.24
C ARG A 197 -24.11 -2.96 11.99
N LEU A 198 -23.49 -1.92 11.48
CA LEU A 198 -22.31 -1.31 12.08
C LEU A 198 -22.63 -0.74 13.47
N ARG A 199 -23.76 -0.02 13.63
CA ARG A 199 -24.22 0.46 14.94
C ARG A 199 -24.41 -0.67 15.95
N LYS A 200 -25.05 -1.78 15.55
CA LYS A 200 -25.18 -2.96 16.43
C LYS A 200 -23.85 -3.54 16.88
N LYS A 201 -22.83 -3.51 16.01
CA LYS A 201 -21.48 -3.94 16.39
C LYS A 201 -20.80 -2.94 17.34
N LEU A 202 -21.02 -1.64 17.11
CA LEU A 202 -20.50 -0.59 17.98
C LEU A 202 -21.09 -0.62 19.40
N GLU A 203 -22.33 -1.09 19.58
CA GLU A 203 -22.96 -1.33 20.90
C GLU A 203 -22.09 -2.28 21.77
N TYR A 204 -21.47 -3.31 21.17
CA TYR A 204 -20.54 -4.19 21.89
C TYR A 204 -19.33 -3.46 22.48
N LEU A 205 -18.91 -2.39 21.82
CA LEU A 205 -17.81 -1.53 22.28
C LEU A 205 -18.33 -0.34 23.13
N ARG A 206 -19.64 -0.26 23.43
CA ARG A 206 -20.28 0.89 24.10
C ARG A 206 -20.02 2.22 23.37
N LEU A 207 -20.04 2.17 22.04
CA LEU A 207 -19.84 3.30 21.12
C LEU A 207 -21.14 3.59 20.33
N ASP A 208 -22.27 3.54 21.01
CA ASP A 208 -23.61 3.65 20.42
C ASP A 208 -23.80 4.93 19.60
N ASP A 209 -23.24 6.04 20.08
CA ASP A 209 -23.41 7.37 19.50
C ASP A 209 -22.25 7.77 18.56
N LEU A 210 -21.31 6.88 18.26
CA LEU A 210 -20.14 7.20 17.44
C LEU A 210 -20.58 7.67 16.04
N ILE A 211 -21.57 7.02 15.41
CA ILE A 211 -22.07 7.41 14.09
C ILE A 211 -23.42 8.14 14.26
N GLN A 212 -23.38 9.45 14.14
CA GLN A 212 -24.59 10.28 14.22
C GLN A 212 -25.21 10.51 12.84
N THR A 213 -26.55 10.48 12.79
CA THR A 213 -27.32 10.83 11.58
C THR A 213 -27.64 12.32 11.56
N LYS A 214 -27.28 13.01 10.49
CA LYS A 214 -27.77 14.35 10.17
C LYS A 214 -28.88 14.23 9.13
N ARG A 215 -30.12 14.36 9.58
CA ARG A 215 -31.32 14.14 8.72
C ARG A 215 -31.22 14.94 7.42
N GLY A 216 -31.46 14.28 6.28
CA GLY A 216 -31.38 14.86 4.94
C GLY A 216 -29.97 15.19 4.42
N MET A 217 -28.92 15.05 5.23
CA MET A 217 -27.54 15.42 4.87
C MET A 217 -26.62 14.22 4.80
N GLY A 218 -26.65 13.30 5.76
CA GLY A 218 -25.76 12.15 5.81
C GLY A 218 -25.39 11.72 7.23
N TYR A 219 -24.12 11.34 7.42
CA TYR A 219 -23.59 10.83 8.68
C TYR A 219 -22.33 11.57 9.10
N ILE A 220 -22.05 11.59 10.39
CA ILE A 220 -20.88 12.26 10.97
C ILE A 220 -20.34 11.44 12.15
N ILE A 221 -19.02 11.50 12.36
CA ILE A 221 -18.34 11.12 13.58
C ILE A 221 -17.68 12.37 14.15
N TYR A 222 -17.87 12.64 15.43
CA TYR A 222 -17.20 13.73 16.13
C TYR A 222 -15.95 13.21 16.84
N GLU A 223 -14.95 14.08 16.92
CA GLU A 223 -13.73 13.94 17.71
C GLU A 223 -13.79 15.03 18.79
N ASP A 224 -14.70 14.90 19.76
CA ASP A 224 -14.81 15.83 20.91
C ASP A 224 -14.36 15.15 22.20
#